data_ac0eaed737457bc022c1289874919cb3
#
_entry.id   ac0eaed737457bc022c1289874919cb3
#
_cell.length_a   1.000
_cell.length_b   1.000
_cell.length_c   1.000
_cell.angle_alpha   90.00
_cell.angle_beta   90.00
_cell.angle_gamma   90.00
#
_symmetry.space_group_name_H-M   'P 1'
#
loop_
_entity.id
_entity.type
_entity.pdbx_description
1 polymer ?
#
loop_
_entity_poly.entity_id
_entity_poly.type
_entity_poly.pdbx_seq_one_letter_code
_entity_poly.pdbx_strand_id
1 'polypeptide(L)'
;MFLADISVWAWVNIILILLVAYLLGMQLYTYISGKRVSTMLDNEEFKKGMKKAQVIDLREPDTFNAGHILGARNMPYSQFKIYKSGLRKDMPVYLYETGRTIATRAAVQLYKDGFRDLYILKSGYDRWDGKKKKSKY
;
A
#
# COMPACT_ATOMS: atom_id res chain seq x y z
N MET A 1 23.94 39.95 15.70
CA MET A 1 23.39 38.57 15.83
C MET A 1 23.24 37.94 14.45
N PHE A 2 23.71 36.73 14.33
CA PHE A 2 23.72 36.02 13.05
C PHE A 2 22.33 35.82 12.43
N LEU A 3 21.28 35.63 13.27
CA LEU A 3 19.93 35.36 12.80
C LEU A 3 19.26 36.59 12.14
N ALA A 4 19.67 37.81 12.52
CA ALA A 4 19.13 39.04 11.95
C ALA A 4 19.64 39.34 10.54
N ASP A 5 20.82 38.77 10.18
CA ASP A 5 21.47 39.03 8.91
C ASP A 5 21.15 37.97 7.84
N ILE A 6 20.34 36.96 8.19
CA ILE A 6 19.93 35.91 7.25
C ILE A 6 18.88 36.48 6.31
N SER A 7 19.17 36.42 5.01
CA SER A 7 18.22 36.88 4.00
C SER A 7 16.94 36.03 3.98
N VAL A 8 15.86 36.62 3.51
CA VAL A 8 14.56 35.92 3.35
C VAL A 8 14.74 34.63 2.52
N TRP A 9 15.61 34.70 1.50
CA TRP A 9 15.91 33.55 0.66
C TRP A 9 16.58 32.40 1.42
N ALA A 10 17.41 32.72 2.39
CA ALA A 10 18.05 31.72 3.23
C ALA A 10 17.00 31.00 4.10
N TRP A 11 16.03 31.74 4.65
CA TRP A 11 14.93 31.14 5.40
C TRP A 11 14.05 30.25 4.51
N VAL A 12 13.75 30.69 3.28
CA VAL A 12 12.99 29.87 2.32
C VAL A 12 13.73 28.56 2.04
N ASN A 13 15.03 28.63 1.80
CA ASN A 13 15.83 27.43 1.56
C ASN A 13 15.86 26.48 2.75
N ILE A 14 15.97 26.99 3.96
CA ILE A 14 15.96 26.19 5.19
C ILE A 14 14.61 25.46 5.30
N ILE A 15 13.49 26.17 5.10
CA ILE A 15 12.16 25.58 5.16
C ILE A 15 12.00 24.49 4.11
N LEU A 16 12.48 24.73 2.87
CA LEU A 16 12.44 23.73 1.80
C LEU A 16 13.24 22.47 2.14
N ILE A 17 14.44 22.65 2.68
CA ILE A 17 15.29 21.54 3.10
C ILE A 17 14.61 20.72 4.20
N LEU A 18 14.04 21.38 5.19
CA LEU A 18 13.30 20.71 6.27
C LEU A 18 12.08 19.95 5.74
N LEU A 19 11.35 20.54 4.79
CA LEU A 19 10.22 19.89 4.16
C LEU A 19 10.64 18.63 3.40
N VAL A 20 11.69 18.74 2.58
CA VAL A 20 12.22 17.59 1.83
C VAL A 20 12.71 16.50 2.78
N ALA A 21 13.45 16.89 3.84
CA ALA A 21 13.90 15.93 4.85
C ALA A 21 12.74 15.22 5.54
N TYR A 22 11.67 15.95 5.85
CA TYR A 22 10.45 15.37 6.44
C TYR A 22 9.79 14.35 5.51
N LEU A 23 9.64 14.72 4.22
CA LEU A 23 9.02 13.83 3.23
C LEU A 23 9.86 12.57 3.01
N LEU A 24 11.19 12.70 2.93
CA LEU A 24 12.09 11.55 2.81
C LEU A 24 12.05 10.67 4.06
N GLY A 25 11.97 11.27 5.24
CA GLY A 25 11.83 10.54 6.49
C GLY A 25 10.53 9.74 6.56
N MET A 26 9.43 10.33 6.10
CA MET A 26 8.14 9.64 6.02
C MET A 26 8.19 8.46 5.03
N GLN A 27 8.83 8.65 3.88
CA GLN A 27 9.03 7.59 2.88
C GLN A 27 9.81 6.42 3.49
N LEU A 28 10.92 6.74 4.15
CA LEU A 28 11.78 5.73 4.79
C LEU A 28 11.03 5.00 5.91
N TYR A 29 10.30 5.72 6.73
CA TYR A 29 9.50 5.14 7.80
C TYR A 29 8.47 4.16 7.24
N THR A 30 7.72 4.55 6.19
CA THR A 30 6.74 3.68 5.55
C THR A 30 7.40 2.42 4.99
N TYR A 31 8.54 2.56 4.33
CA TYR A 31 9.29 1.43 3.76
C TYR A 31 9.73 0.43 4.84
N ILE A 32 10.34 0.93 5.91
CA ILE A 32 10.82 0.09 7.01
C ILE A 32 9.65 -0.59 7.75
N SER A 33 8.59 0.16 8.03
CA SER A 33 7.39 -0.38 8.70
C SER A 33 6.74 -1.47 7.87
N GLY A 34 6.67 -1.28 6.56
CA GLY A 34 6.12 -2.28 5.66
C GLY A 34 6.91 -3.59 5.68
N LYS A 35 8.23 -3.52 5.71
CA LYS A 35 9.09 -4.71 5.79
C LYS A 35 8.91 -5.50 7.09
N ARG A 36 8.56 -4.82 8.18
CA ARG A 36 8.34 -5.46 9.48
C ARG A 36 7.00 -6.16 9.58
N VAL A 37 5.97 -5.65 8.91
CA VAL A 37 4.59 -6.09 9.10
C VAL A 37 4.07 -6.97 7.98
N SER A 38 4.74 -6.99 6.82
CA SER A 38 4.28 -7.72 5.64
C SER A 38 5.42 -8.35 4.88
N THR A 39 5.06 -9.36 4.06
CA THR A 39 6.00 -10.06 3.18
C THR A 39 5.65 -9.73 1.74
N MET A 40 6.66 -9.34 0.95
CA MET A 40 6.50 -9.14 -0.49
C MET A 40 6.52 -10.48 -1.20
N LEU A 41 5.55 -10.71 -2.06
CA LEU A 41 5.46 -11.92 -2.87
C LEU A 41 5.59 -11.58 -4.35
N ASP A 42 6.31 -12.40 -5.10
CA ASP A 42 6.30 -12.32 -6.56
C ASP A 42 5.01 -12.94 -7.12
N ASN A 43 4.83 -12.88 -8.43
CA ASN A 43 3.62 -13.40 -9.08
C ASN A 43 3.38 -14.87 -8.78
N GLU A 44 4.43 -15.69 -8.84
CA GLU A 44 4.31 -17.13 -8.62
C GLU A 44 3.93 -17.47 -7.17
N GLU A 45 4.59 -16.83 -6.21
CA GLU A 45 4.30 -17.01 -4.79
C GLU A 45 2.87 -16.55 -4.46
N PHE A 46 2.45 -15.43 -5.04
CA PHE A 46 1.10 -14.89 -4.85
C PHE A 46 0.04 -15.85 -5.40
N LYS A 47 0.27 -16.38 -6.60
CA LYS A 47 -0.64 -17.37 -7.20
C LYS A 47 -0.81 -18.62 -6.34
N LYS A 48 0.26 -19.09 -5.74
CA LYS A 48 0.24 -20.32 -4.92
C LYS A 48 -0.63 -20.18 -3.68
N GLY A 49 -0.61 -19.02 -3.06
CA GLY A 49 -1.29 -18.81 -1.78
C GLY A 49 -2.66 -18.14 -1.86
N MET A 50 -3.00 -17.51 -2.98
CA MET A 50 -4.17 -16.66 -3.06
C MET A 50 -5.50 -17.38 -2.88
N LYS A 51 -5.59 -18.66 -3.21
CA LYS A 51 -6.84 -19.43 -3.04
C LYS A 51 -7.24 -19.61 -1.57
N LYS A 52 -6.27 -19.58 -0.67
CA LYS A 52 -6.48 -19.72 0.78
C LYS A 52 -6.40 -18.38 1.50
N ALA A 53 -6.38 -17.29 0.76
CA ALA A 53 -6.20 -15.95 1.29
C ALA A 53 -7.34 -15.04 0.91
N GLN A 54 -7.44 -13.93 1.63
CA GLN A 54 -8.31 -12.82 1.27
C GLN A 54 -7.54 -11.89 0.35
N VAL A 55 -7.86 -11.89 -0.95
CA VAL A 55 -7.17 -11.09 -1.96
C VAL A 55 -7.88 -9.77 -2.10
N ILE A 56 -7.18 -8.68 -1.83
CA ILE A 56 -7.74 -7.33 -1.75
C ILE A 56 -7.07 -6.41 -2.76
N ASP A 57 -7.87 -5.80 -3.62
CA ASP A 57 -7.44 -4.75 -4.54
C ASP A 57 -7.71 -3.39 -3.90
N LEU A 58 -6.65 -2.62 -3.69
CA LEU A 58 -6.71 -1.33 -3.02
C LEU A 58 -6.91 -0.14 -3.97
N ARG A 59 -7.04 -0.42 -5.27
CA ARG A 59 -7.27 0.63 -6.27
C ARG A 59 -8.70 1.14 -6.20
N GLU A 60 -8.95 2.28 -6.82
CA GLU A 60 -10.29 2.85 -6.86
C GLU A 60 -11.25 1.99 -7.69
N PRO A 61 -12.58 2.09 -7.44
CA PRO A 61 -13.56 1.20 -8.06
C PRO A 61 -13.53 1.17 -9.59
N ASP A 62 -13.35 2.32 -10.23
CA ASP A 62 -13.31 2.39 -11.69
C ASP A 62 -12.13 1.60 -12.26
N THR A 63 -10.97 1.71 -11.64
CA THR A 63 -9.78 0.97 -12.02
C THR A 63 -9.95 -0.54 -11.78
N PHE A 64 -10.53 -0.91 -10.65
CA PHE A 64 -10.85 -2.30 -10.34
C PHE A 64 -11.82 -2.90 -11.36
N ASN A 65 -12.86 -2.18 -11.72
CA ASN A 65 -13.88 -2.65 -12.66
C ASN A 65 -13.31 -2.82 -14.08
N ALA A 66 -12.35 -2.00 -14.46
CA ALA A 66 -11.67 -2.10 -15.75
C ALA A 66 -10.80 -3.35 -15.88
N GLY A 67 -10.41 -3.94 -14.80
CA GLY A 67 -9.63 -5.18 -14.77
C GLY A 67 -9.00 -5.39 -13.40
N HIS A 68 -9.11 -6.60 -12.87
CA HIS A 68 -8.54 -6.97 -11.56
C HIS A 68 -8.12 -8.43 -11.56
N ILE A 69 -7.36 -8.83 -10.54
CA ILE A 69 -6.99 -10.25 -10.36
C ILE A 69 -8.26 -11.06 -10.08
N LEU A 70 -8.41 -12.17 -10.79
CA LEU A 70 -9.56 -13.06 -10.59
C LEU A 70 -9.63 -13.52 -9.12
N GLY A 71 -10.77 -13.29 -8.50
CA GLY A 71 -11.00 -13.63 -7.09
C GLY A 71 -10.72 -12.51 -6.10
N ALA A 72 -10.21 -11.36 -6.56
CA ALA A 72 -9.97 -10.21 -5.70
C ALA A 72 -11.26 -9.47 -5.35
N ARG A 73 -11.30 -8.92 -4.13
CA ARG A 73 -12.33 -7.99 -3.70
C ARG A 73 -11.78 -6.57 -3.71
N ASN A 74 -12.61 -5.62 -4.07
CA ASN A 74 -12.20 -4.22 -4.07
C ASN A 74 -12.45 -3.59 -2.70
N MET A 75 -11.38 -3.10 -2.10
CA MET A 75 -11.41 -2.26 -0.90
C MET A 75 -10.59 -1.03 -1.17
N PRO A 76 -11.17 0.02 -1.82
CA PRO A 76 -10.41 1.21 -2.19
C PRO A 76 -9.69 1.80 -0.98
N TYR A 77 -8.43 2.16 -1.15
CA TYR A 77 -7.65 2.71 -0.04
C TYR A 77 -8.24 4.01 0.51
N SER A 78 -8.89 4.81 -0.33
CA SER A 78 -9.59 6.03 0.10
C SER A 78 -10.67 5.77 1.15
N GLN A 79 -11.23 4.55 1.18
CA GLN A 79 -12.27 4.13 2.12
C GLN A 79 -11.86 2.88 2.91
N PHE A 80 -10.58 2.58 2.96
CA PHE A 80 -10.07 1.36 3.55
C PHE A 80 -10.41 1.21 5.04
N LYS A 81 -10.44 2.32 5.78
CA LYS A 81 -10.81 2.31 7.20
C LYS A 81 -12.21 1.75 7.43
N ILE A 82 -13.11 1.93 6.48
CA ILE A 82 -14.48 1.42 6.55
C ILE A 82 -14.51 -0.06 6.15
N TYR A 83 -13.87 -0.41 5.04
CA TYR A 83 -13.93 -1.75 4.47
C TYR A 83 -13.12 -2.80 5.24
N LYS A 84 -12.04 -2.40 5.91
CA LYS A 84 -11.14 -3.34 6.58
C LYS A 84 -11.82 -4.14 7.71
N SER A 85 -12.92 -3.66 8.26
CA SER A 85 -13.69 -4.39 9.27
C SER A 85 -14.30 -5.70 8.74
N GLY A 86 -14.43 -5.83 7.41
CA GLY A 86 -14.89 -7.05 6.77
C GLY A 86 -13.82 -8.12 6.57
N LEU A 87 -12.58 -7.85 6.98
CA LEU A 87 -11.48 -8.80 6.85
C LEU A 87 -11.38 -9.70 8.08
N ARG A 88 -10.97 -10.95 7.83
CA ARG A 88 -10.76 -11.95 8.89
C ARG A 88 -9.30 -11.97 9.30
N LYS A 89 -9.06 -12.02 10.61
CA LYS A 89 -7.70 -12.09 11.17
C LYS A 89 -7.11 -13.50 11.15
N ASP A 90 -7.97 -14.51 11.03
CA ASP A 90 -7.58 -15.93 11.01
C ASP A 90 -7.20 -16.44 9.62
N MET A 91 -7.24 -15.60 8.60
CA MET A 91 -6.83 -15.92 7.24
C MET A 91 -5.77 -14.93 6.75
N PRO A 92 -4.84 -15.39 5.90
CA PRO A 92 -3.89 -14.47 5.27
C PRO A 92 -4.61 -13.38 4.47
N VAL A 93 -4.05 -12.18 4.47
CA VAL A 93 -4.53 -11.06 3.66
C VAL A 93 -3.47 -10.76 2.59
N TYR A 94 -3.88 -10.84 1.33
CA TYR A 94 -3.05 -10.58 0.17
C TYR A 94 -3.49 -9.26 -0.45
N LEU A 95 -2.62 -8.27 -0.39
CA LEU A 95 -2.89 -6.91 -0.83
C LEU A 95 -2.18 -6.61 -2.14
N TYR A 96 -2.84 -5.89 -3.04
CA TYR A 96 -2.17 -5.38 -4.23
C TYR A 96 -2.79 -4.06 -4.69
N GLU A 97 -2.01 -3.34 -5.45
CA GLU A 97 -2.36 -2.10 -6.12
C GLU A 97 -1.53 -1.99 -7.39
N THR A 98 -1.45 -0.81 -7.98
CA THR A 98 -0.58 -0.56 -9.13
C THR A 98 0.90 -0.62 -8.73
N GLY A 99 1.23 -0.08 -7.56
CA GLY A 99 2.58 -0.09 -6.98
C GLY A 99 2.66 -0.86 -5.68
N ARG A 100 3.38 -0.33 -4.69
CA ARG A 100 3.60 -0.96 -3.39
C ARG A 100 3.35 -0.04 -2.19
N THR A 101 3.39 1.26 -2.39
CA THR A 101 3.34 2.24 -1.29
C THR A 101 2.00 2.19 -0.55
N ILE A 102 0.89 2.20 -1.28
CA ILE A 102 -0.45 2.16 -0.71
C ILE A 102 -0.69 0.80 -0.05
N ALA A 103 -0.27 -0.29 -0.68
CA ALA A 103 -0.37 -1.63 -0.12
C ALA A 103 0.41 -1.74 1.21
N THR A 104 1.60 -1.15 1.26
CA THR A 104 2.41 -1.09 2.48
C THR A 104 1.69 -0.33 3.60
N ARG A 105 1.10 0.81 3.27
CA ARG A 105 0.32 1.60 4.25
C ARG A 105 -0.90 0.85 4.76
N ALA A 106 -1.59 0.14 3.88
CA ALA A 106 -2.72 -0.70 4.26
C ALA A 106 -2.29 -1.84 5.19
N ALA A 107 -1.16 -2.49 4.88
CA ALA A 107 -0.60 -3.54 5.72
C ALA A 107 -0.25 -3.02 7.13
N VAL A 108 0.34 -1.84 7.22
CA VAL A 108 0.66 -1.21 8.51
C VAL A 108 -0.62 -0.96 9.33
N GLN A 109 -1.68 -0.46 8.70
CA GLN A 109 -2.97 -0.28 9.37
C GLN A 109 -3.54 -1.60 9.89
N LEU A 110 -3.51 -2.64 9.07
CA LEU A 110 -4.01 -3.96 9.46
C LEU A 110 -3.19 -4.56 10.60
N TYR A 111 -1.88 -4.40 10.56
CA TYR A 111 -1.01 -4.87 11.63
C TYR A 111 -1.35 -4.21 12.98
N LYS A 112 -1.61 -2.91 12.97
CA LYS A 112 -2.04 -2.17 14.16
C LYS A 112 -3.39 -2.67 14.68
N ASP A 113 -4.25 -3.18 13.79
CA ASP A 113 -5.55 -3.74 14.14
C ASP A 113 -5.46 -5.20 14.61
N GLY A 114 -4.28 -5.81 14.61
CA GLY A 114 -4.05 -7.16 15.09
C GLY A 114 -3.86 -8.23 14.03
N PHE A 115 -3.85 -7.87 12.76
CA PHE A 115 -3.54 -8.80 11.66
C PHE A 115 -2.05 -9.15 11.68
N ARG A 116 -1.70 -10.41 11.39
CA ARG A 116 -0.31 -10.88 11.42
C ARG A 116 0.15 -11.53 10.12
N ASP A 117 -0.77 -12.09 9.32
CA ASP A 117 -0.45 -12.73 8.04
C ASP A 117 -0.76 -11.79 6.89
N LEU A 118 0.17 -10.87 6.61
CA LEU A 118 0.00 -9.82 5.61
C LEU A 118 1.03 -9.97 4.49
N TYR A 119 0.54 -9.95 3.26
CA TYR A 119 1.36 -10.15 2.06
C TYR A 119 1.01 -9.09 1.02
N ILE A 120 2.00 -8.70 0.23
CA ILE A 120 1.86 -7.69 -0.81
C ILE A 120 2.41 -8.22 -2.12
N LEU A 121 1.68 -8.00 -3.22
CA LEU A 121 2.16 -8.32 -4.56
C LEU A 121 3.26 -7.34 -4.95
N LYS A 122 4.49 -7.82 -5.01
CA LYS A 122 5.68 -7.00 -5.22
C LYS A 122 5.67 -6.26 -6.55
N SER A 123 5.25 -6.95 -7.61
CA SER A 123 5.26 -6.40 -8.98
C SER A 123 4.10 -5.44 -9.27
N GLY A 124 3.02 -5.48 -8.47
CA GLY A 124 1.82 -4.70 -8.74
C GLY A 124 0.95 -5.29 -9.84
N TYR A 125 -0.23 -4.70 -10.03
CA TYR A 125 -1.22 -5.23 -10.98
C TYR A 125 -0.74 -5.20 -12.44
N ASP A 126 -0.04 -4.15 -12.84
CA ASP A 126 0.35 -3.99 -14.25
C ASP A 126 1.27 -5.11 -14.76
N ARG A 127 2.00 -5.75 -13.85
CA ARG A 127 2.90 -6.85 -14.16
C ARG A 127 2.33 -8.21 -13.77
N TRP A 128 1.06 -8.25 -13.36
CA TRP A 128 0.39 -9.50 -13.04
C TRP A 128 0.19 -10.35 -14.29
N ASP A 129 0.66 -11.58 -14.26
CA ASP A 129 0.58 -12.52 -15.38
C ASP A 129 -0.44 -13.64 -15.17
N GLY A 130 -1.16 -13.61 -14.06
CA GLY A 130 -2.23 -14.57 -13.78
C GLY A 130 -3.57 -14.17 -14.39
N LYS A 131 -4.61 -14.89 -14.01
CA LYS A 131 -5.97 -14.66 -14.53
C LYS A 131 -6.53 -13.33 -14.04
N LYS A 132 -7.18 -12.63 -14.96
CA LYS A 132 -7.81 -11.33 -14.70
C LYS A 132 -9.29 -11.40 -15.02
N LYS A 133 -10.07 -10.53 -14.38
CA LYS A 133 -11.51 -10.38 -14.61
C LYS A 133 -11.84 -8.91 -14.76
N LYS A 134 -12.85 -8.62 -15.59
CA LYS A 134 -13.47 -7.29 -15.69
C LYS A 134 -14.86 -7.34 -15.10
N SER A 135 -15.21 -6.30 -14.36
CA SER A 135 -16.58 -6.15 -13.87
C SER A 135 -17.42 -5.46 -14.93
N LYS A 136 -18.67 -5.92 -15.10
CA LYS A 136 -19.60 -5.33 -16.10
C LYS A 136 -20.16 -3.99 -15.63
N TYR A 137 -20.09 -3.71 -14.35
CA TYR A 137 -20.71 -2.53 -13.73
C TYR A 137 -19.73 -1.79 -12.86
#